data_11c9a7aa5836912fb72f5d0debfeba10
#
_entry.id   11c9a7aa5836912fb72f5d0debfeba10
#
_cell.length_a   1.000
_cell.length_b   1.000
_cell.length_c   1.000
_cell.angle_alpha   90.00
_cell.angle_beta   90.00
_cell.angle_gamma   90.00
#
_symmetry.space_group_name_H-M   'P 1'
#
loop_
_entity.id
_entity.type
_entity.pdbx_description
1 polymer ?
#
loop_
_entity_poly.entity_id
_entity_poly.type
_entity_poly.pdbx_seq_one_letter_code
_entity_poly.pdbx_strand_id
1 'polypeptide(L)'
;MIRPQPFLNPSQSSCCFKALPASQELDCADFKHSFALCARTRKHFTNPHSGFTLIELMIALALGLLIVAAAIAIFLSSQRSLSLQAGMGEVQENANFGLAQVAYDLRHANLNTVSNQFIDPYSNGSGIIFTASNIPNTITTGFNATEYVTQQDKDEDNGDKNSDRLTIQYVPVTDSIYNCEGEEITEASSKVIVQRYYLAKNQKQVEGEPVAYSLMCDAGWYSLSNPAEIKGLGGNAQQIMQRVDAFKVRVSTKLPNNTRRYIGLEDYVKEQKTIKDTCATTTPVTSIDECMKKYWKVIAVEVGILARSTGSIGSNSALNTGTEFNLAGTKITLDGANGKDMLNQKYLRQAVNQVVAFRNTLGAQ
;
A
#
# COMPACT_ATOMS: atom_id res chain seq x y z
N MET A 1 24.53 -3.36 35.56
CA MET A 1 24.48 -4.43 36.59
C MET A 1 23.03 -4.67 36.93
N ILE A 2 22.39 -5.63 36.29
CA ILE A 2 21.05 -6.12 36.61
C ILE A 2 21.14 -7.64 36.59
N ARG A 3 20.88 -8.27 37.73
CA ARG A 3 20.96 -9.72 37.98
C ARG A 3 19.75 -10.42 37.33
N PRO A 4 19.90 -11.64 36.78
CA PRO A 4 18.77 -12.46 36.32
C PRO A 4 18.12 -13.21 37.50
N GLN A 5 16.81 -13.30 37.46
CA GLN A 5 15.99 -14.14 38.36
C GLN A 5 15.77 -15.51 37.73
N PRO A 6 15.63 -16.59 38.53
CA PRO A 6 15.57 -17.95 38.05
C PRO A 6 14.17 -18.39 37.61
N PHE A 7 14.15 -19.25 36.58
CA PHE A 7 13.01 -19.99 36.05
C PHE A 7 12.38 -20.90 37.10
N LEU A 8 11.08 -20.80 37.33
CA LEU A 8 10.25 -21.75 38.06
C LEU A 8 9.58 -22.74 37.10
N ASN A 9 9.75 -23.99 37.40
CA ASN A 9 9.28 -25.20 36.75
C ASN A 9 7.75 -25.37 36.90
N PRO A 10 6.95 -25.66 35.88
CA PRO A 10 5.53 -25.95 36.05
C PRO A 10 5.30 -27.47 36.13
N SER A 11 5.16 -27.99 37.31
CA SER A 11 4.46 -29.24 37.54
C SER A 11 3.58 -29.11 38.77
N GLN A 12 2.31 -29.33 38.51
CA GLN A 12 1.22 -29.67 39.43
C GLN A 12 0.07 -28.67 39.55
N SER A 13 -1.00 -29.21 39.16
CA SER A 13 -2.36 -29.28 39.70
C SER A 13 -3.43 -28.45 39.01
N SER A 14 -4.18 -29.21 38.24
CA SER A 14 -5.57 -28.93 37.91
C SER A 14 -6.40 -28.76 39.20
N CYS A 15 -7.02 -27.62 39.41
CA CYS A 15 -8.20 -27.49 40.25
C CYS A 15 -9.22 -26.56 39.55
N CYS A 16 -10.42 -27.08 39.47
CA CYS A 16 -11.61 -26.48 38.93
C CYS A 16 -11.85 -25.05 39.41
N PHE A 17 -11.98 -24.10 38.49
CA PHE A 17 -12.57 -22.81 38.76
C PHE A 17 -14.06 -22.85 38.40
N LYS A 18 -14.91 -22.81 39.46
CA LYS A 18 -16.30 -22.39 39.32
C LYS A 18 -16.43 -21.07 40.09
N ALA A 19 -16.73 -20.02 39.37
CA ALA A 19 -16.98 -18.71 39.93
C ALA A 19 -18.26 -18.70 40.74
N LEU A 20 -18.18 -18.16 41.98
CA LEU A 20 -19.30 -17.66 42.78
C LEU A 20 -18.84 -16.48 43.66
N PRO A 21 -19.75 -15.57 44.05
CA PRO A 21 -19.41 -14.21 44.45
C PRO A 21 -18.92 -14.10 45.88
N ALA A 22 -18.22 -12.98 46.11
CA ALA A 22 -17.60 -12.58 47.35
C ALA A 22 -18.58 -12.54 48.53
N SER A 23 -18.21 -13.22 49.59
CA SER A 23 -18.46 -13.04 51.00
C SER A 23 -18.70 -14.37 51.71
N GLN A 24 -17.63 -14.97 52.19
CA GLN A 24 -17.60 -15.75 53.46
C GLN A 24 -16.30 -16.57 53.51
N GLU A 25 -15.38 -16.12 54.34
CA GLU A 25 -14.27 -16.96 54.82
C GLU A 25 -14.88 -18.16 55.58
N LEU A 26 -14.56 -19.36 55.15
CA LEU A 26 -14.84 -20.60 55.88
C LEU A 26 -13.53 -21.32 56.13
N ASP A 27 -13.30 -21.46 57.44
CA ASP A 27 -12.16 -22.06 58.12
C ASP A 27 -11.90 -23.50 57.67
N CYS A 28 -10.64 -23.84 57.36
CA CYS A 28 -10.21 -25.16 56.89
C CYS A 28 -10.06 -26.25 57.99
N ALA A 29 -10.75 -26.13 59.14
CA ALA A 29 -10.53 -27.02 60.25
C ALA A 29 -11.50 -28.22 60.37
N ASP A 30 -12.59 -28.30 59.60
CA ASP A 30 -13.66 -29.28 59.86
C ASP A 30 -13.83 -30.39 58.79
N PHE A 31 -12.78 -30.74 58.05
CA PHE A 31 -12.92 -31.78 57.03
C PHE A 31 -12.25 -33.13 57.37
N LYS A 32 -12.09 -33.45 58.66
CA LYS A 32 -11.43 -34.73 59.08
C LYS A 32 -12.39 -35.81 59.62
N HIS A 33 -13.69 -35.65 59.67
CA HIS A 33 -14.59 -36.65 60.23
C HIS A 33 -15.79 -36.99 59.33
N SER A 34 -15.56 -37.52 58.13
CA SER A 34 -16.63 -38.21 57.37
C SER A 34 -16.09 -39.16 56.28
N PHE A 35 -15.10 -39.97 56.64
CA PHE A 35 -14.71 -41.12 55.80
C PHE A 35 -14.80 -42.39 56.62
N ALA A 36 -16.03 -42.75 56.97
CA ALA A 36 -16.32 -44.11 57.44
C ALA A 36 -17.69 -44.52 56.94
N LEU A 37 -17.73 -45.67 56.38
CA LEU A 37 -18.89 -46.49 55.91
C LEU A 37 -19.53 -46.10 54.57
N CYS A 38 -18.87 -46.60 53.50
CA CYS A 38 -19.63 -47.17 52.40
C CYS A 38 -18.87 -48.37 51.81
N ALA A 39 -18.73 -49.41 52.64
CA ALA A 39 -18.42 -50.76 52.14
C ALA A 39 -19.68 -51.31 51.45
N ARG A 40 -19.94 -50.83 50.24
CA ARG A 40 -21.05 -51.35 49.43
C ARG A 40 -20.54 -52.53 48.62
N THR A 41 -21.00 -53.69 49.00
CA THR A 41 -20.91 -54.99 48.28
C THR A 41 -20.82 -54.81 46.76
N ARG A 42 -19.67 -55.16 46.20
CA ARG A 42 -19.54 -55.37 44.75
C ARG A 42 -20.37 -56.58 44.36
N LYS A 43 -21.59 -56.37 43.87
CA LYS A 43 -22.25 -57.33 43.05
C LYS A 43 -21.45 -57.42 41.76
N HIS A 44 -20.79 -58.58 41.57
CA HIS A 44 -20.24 -58.92 40.25
C HIS A 44 -21.45 -59.08 39.32
N PHE A 45 -21.72 -57.99 38.55
CA PHE A 45 -22.47 -58.16 37.32
C PHE A 45 -21.52 -58.78 36.32
N THR A 46 -21.62 -60.09 36.13
CA THR A 46 -21.11 -60.77 34.94
C THR A 46 -22.02 -60.32 33.80
N ASN A 47 -21.66 -59.22 33.17
CA ASN A 47 -22.27 -58.85 31.93
C ASN A 47 -21.88 -59.95 30.90
N PRO A 48 -22.82 -60.63 30.26
CA PRO A 48 -22.49 -61.45 29.12
C PRO A 48 -21.88 -60.55 28.08
N HIS A 49 -20.64 -60.81 27.69
CA HIS A 49 -20.00 -60.15 26.57
C HIS A 49 -20.75 -60.62 25.31
N SER A 50 -21.79 -59.88 24.92
CA SER A 50 -22.39 -60.03 23.62
C SER A 50 -21.38 -59.51 22.60
N GLY A 51 -20.81 -60.37 21.78
CA GLY A 51 -19.92 -59.99 20.69
C GLY A 51 -20.68 -59.08 19.72
N PHE A 52 -19.96 -58.10 19.16
CA PHE A 52 -20.52 -57.24 18.14
C PHE A 52 -20.95 -58.05 16.91
N THR A 53 -22.13 -57.76 16.39
CA THR A 53 -22.59 -58.36 15.14
C THR A 53 -21.85 -57.71 13.97
N LEU A 54 -21.61 -58.44 12.88
CA LEU A 54 -20.97 -57.96 11.68
C LEU A 54 -21.71 -56.75 11.09
N ILE A 55 -23.03 -56.73 11.19
CA ILE A 55 -23.87 -55.62 10.72
C ILE A 55 -23.67 -54.36 11.57
N GLU A 56 -23.53 -54.49 12.88
CA GLU A 56 -23.27 -53.36 13.78
C GLU A 56 -21.92 -52.72 13.51
N LEU A 57 -20.87 -53.53 13.21
CA LEU A 57 -19.58 -53.06 12.79
C LEU A 57 -19.67 -52.29 11.44
N MET A 58 -20.42 -52.83 10.47
CA MET A 58 -20.61 -52.16 9.17
C MET A 58 -21.32 -50.80 9.32
N ILE A 59 -22.37 -50.74 10.14
CA ILE A 59 -23.09 -49.49 10.40
C ILE A 59 -22.18 -48.49 11.12
N ALA A 60 -21.42 -48.93 12.12
CA ALA A 60 -20.49 -48.07 12.85
C ALA A 60 -19.41 -47.49 11.93
N LEU A 61 -18.83 -48.31 11.02
CA LEU A 61 -17.86 -47.84 10.02
C LEU A 61 -18.48 -46.84 9.03
N ALA A 62 -19.68 -47.13 8.53
CA ALA A 62 -20.38 -46.24 7.59
C ALA A 62 -20.65 -44.85 8.23
N LEU A 63 -21.17 -44.82 9.46
CA LEU A 63 -21.40 -43.60 10.21
C LEU A 63 -20.09 -42.87 10.56
N GLY A 64 -19.04 -43.61 10.93
CA GLY A 64 -17.72 -43.09 11.19
C GLY A 64 -17.13 -42.40 9.97
N LEU A 65 -17.21 -43.03 8.78
CA LEU A 65 -16.76 -42.44 7.53
C LEU A 65 -17.54 -41.14 7.17
N LEU A 66 -18.85 -41.14 7.40
CA LEU A 66 -19.68 -39.96 7.15
C LEU A 66 -19.28 -38.79 8.03
N ILE A 67 -19.02 -39.03 9.33
CA ILE A 67 -18.55 -38.00 10.27
C ILE A 67 -17.18 -37.49 9.85
N VAL A 68 -16.23 -38.35 9.49
CA VAL A 68 -14.89 -37.96 9.02
C VAL A 68 -15.00 -37.17 7.73
N ALA A 69 -15.83 -37.56 6.77
CA ALA A 69 -16.03 -36.80 5.53
C ALA A 69 -16.57 -35.39 5.82
N ALA A 70 -17.55 -35.26 6.72
CA ALA A 70 -18.06 -33.96 7.14
C ALA A 70 -16.98 -33.09 7.83
N ALA A 71 -16.19 -33.70 8.72
CA ALA A 71 -15.09 -33.01 9.40
C ALA A 71 -14.02 -32.49 8.42
N ILE A 72 -13.64 -33.31 7.42
CA ILE A 72 -12.69 -32.89 6.36
C ILE A 72 -13.28 -31.76 5.54
N ALA A 73 -14.56 -31.79 5.19
CA ALA A 73 -15.20 -30.71 4.43
C ALA A 73 -15.18 -29.39 5.18
N ILE A 74 -15.48 -29.39 6.49
CA ILE A 74 -15.41 -28.21 7.36
C ILE A 74 -13.97 -27.72 7.48
N PHE A 75 -13.00 -28.63 7.66
CA PHE A 75 -11.59 -28.28 7.75
C PHE A 75 -11.08 -27.58 6.47
N LEU A 76 -11.38 -28.14 5.30
CA LEU A 76 -10.99 -27.52 4.02
C LEU A 76 -11.64 -26.17 3.80
N SER A 77 -12.91 -26.00 4.19
CA SER A 77 -13.61 -24.71 4.13
C SER A 77 -12.95 -23.69 5.06
N SER A 78 -12.60 -24.09 6.28
CA SER A 78 -11.91 -23.24 7.25
C SER A 78 -10.53 -22.82 6.75
N GLN A 79 -9.74 -23.74 6.18
CA GLN A 79 -8.43 -23.43 5.60
C GLN A 79 -8.52 -22.40 4.46
N ARG A 80 -9.52 -22.53 3.58
CA ARG A 80 -9.76 -21.53 2.52
C ARG A 80 -10.11 -20.15 3.08
N SER A 81 -10.96 -20.11 4.11
CA SER A 81 -11.34 -18.85 4.77
C SER A 81 -10.14 -18.17 5.42
N LEU A 82 -9.28 -18.93 6.11
CA LEU A 82 -8.05 -18.39 6.72
C LEU A 82 -7.08 -17.86 5.67
N SER A 83 -6.87 -18.59 4.57
CA SER A 83 -6.00 -18.14 3.47
C SER A 83 -6.51 -16.84 2.85
N LEU A 84 -7.82 -16.71 2.68
CA LEU A 84 -8.45 -15.49 2.16
C LEU A 84 -8.29 -14.31 3.12
N GLN A 85 -8.55 -14.52 4.41
CA GLN A 85 -8.39 -13.46 5.42
C GLN A 85 -6.93 -13.00 5.53
N ALA A 86 -5.98 -13.95 5.50
CA ALA A 86 -4.56 -13.64 5.50
C ALA A 86 -4.17 -12.81 4.25
N GLY A 87 -4.63 -13.22 3.06
CA GLY A 87 -4.38 -12.49 1.83
C GLY A 87 -4.99 -11.08 1.83
N MET A 88 -6.22 -10.91 2.37
CA MET A 88 -6.82 -9.58 2.52
C MET A 88 -6.03 -8.69 3.48
N GLY A 89 -5.64 -9.23 4.63
CA GLY A 89 -4.83 -8.51 5.61
C GLY A 89 -3.51 -8.04 5.02
N GLU A 90 -2.81 -8.92 4.33
CA GLU A 90 -1.53 -8.62 3.66
C GLU A 90 -1.67 -7.51 2.60
N VAL A 91 -2.67 -7.59 1.73
CA VAL A 91 -2.91 -6.58 0.70
C VAL A 91 -3.20 -5.22 1.33
N GLN A 92 -4.03 -5.18 2.38
CA GLN A 92 -4.37 -3.94 3.08
C GLN A 92 -3.17 -3.33 3.79
N GLU A 93 -2.39 -4.14 4.50
CA GLU A 93 -1.20 -3.68 5.22
C GLU A 93 -0.16 -3.13 4.25
N ASN A 94 0.16 -3.89 3.20
CA ASN A 94 1.12 -3.49 2.17
C ASN A 94 0.67 -2.20 1.45
N ALA A 95 -0.62 -2.11 1.07
CA ALA A 95 -1.17 -0.93 0.42
C ALA A 95 -1.16 0.31 1.33
N ASN A 96 -1.58 0.16 2.57
CA ASN A 96 -1.61 1.27 3.52
C ASN A 96 -0.20 1.78 3.84
N PHE A 97 0.77 0.88 4.03
CA PHE A 97 2.15 1.25 4.30
C PHE A 97 2.76 2.01 3.12
N GLY A 98 2.67 1.45 1.90
CA GLY A 98 3.23 2.09 0.71
C GLY A 98 2.60 3.46 0.42
N LEU A 99 1.25 3.57 0.51
CA LEU A 99 0.58 4.86 0.32
C LEU A 99 0.87 5.85 1.43
N ALA A 100 1.05 5.41 2.68
CA ALA A 100 1.42 6.31 3.77
C ALA A 100 2.78 6.95 3.53
N GLN A 101 3.76 6.19 3.01
CA GLN A 101 5.07 6.72 2.63
C GLN A 101 4.96 7.74 1.50
N VAL A 102 4.28 7.40 0.40
CA VAL A 102 4.06 8.34 -0.71
C VAL A 102 3.31 9.61 -0.24
N ALA A 103 2.29 9.45 0.62
CA ALA A 103 1.55 10.58 1.16
C ALA A 103 2.39 11.45 2.11
N TYR A 104 3.30 10.85 2.86
CA TYR A 104 4.25 11.58 3.70
C TYR A 104 5.14 12.47 2.83
N ASP A 105 5.74 11.93 1.79
CA ASP A 105 6.62 12.67 0.90
C ASP A 105 5.87 13.74 0.08
N LEU A 106 4.66 13.43 -0.39
CA LEU A 106 3.79 14.38 -1.07
C LEU A 106 3.44 15.61 -0.21
N ARG A 107 3.34 15.45 1.11
CA ARG A 107 3.11 16.60 2.03
C ARG A 107 4.29 17.56 2.10
N HIS A 108 5.49 17.08 1.78
CA HIS A 108 6.70 17.91 1.68
C HIS A 108 6.86 18.57 0.31
N ALA A 109 6.20 18.05 -0.73
CA ALA A 109 6.29 18.63 -2.06
C ALA A 109 6.03 20.16 -2.04
N ASN A 110 6.83 20.91 -2.80
CA ASN A 110 6.82 22.37 -2.88
C ASN A 110 7.29 23.11 -1.60
N LEU A 111 7.77 22.40 -0.59
CA LEU A 111 8.27 23.04 0.63
C LEU A 111 9.57 23.80 0.31
N ASN A 112 9.63 25.08 0.67
CA ASN A 112 10.80 25.96 0.55
C ASN A 112 11.47 25.99 -0.84
N THR A 113 10.77 25.56 -1.89
CA THR A 113 11.30 25.64 -3.26
C THR A 113 11.34 27.10 -3.75
N VAL A 114 12.17 27.35 -4.78
CA VAL A 114 12.36 28.68 -5.37
C VAL A 114 11.13 29.16 -6.15
N SER A 115 10.14 28.30 -6.35
CA SER A 115 8.93 28.65 -7.08
C SER A 115 8.17 29.80 -6.39
N ASN A 116 7.36 30.51 -7.16
CA ASN A 116 6.39 31.49 -6.65
C ASN A 116 5.23 30.82 -5.90
N GLN A 117 5.49 29.65 -5.31
CA GLN A 117 4.62 28.86 -4.43
C GLN A 117 3.41 28.21 -5.11
N PHE A 118 3.38 28.20 -6.44
CA PHE A 118 2.37 27.47 -7.19
C PHE A 118 2.96 26.17 -7.74
N ILE A 119 2.13 25.16 -7.80
CA ILE A 119 2.44 23.91 -8.48
C ILE A 119 1.83 23.98 -9.86
N ASP A 120 2.67 24.14 -10.88
CA ASP A 120 2.30 24.21 -12.29
C ASP A 120 3.42 23.67 -13.20
N PRO A 121 3.16 23.39 -14.50
CA PRO A 121 4.15 22.79 -15.40
C PRO A 121 5.29 23.73 -15.84
N TYR A 122 5.25 25.03 -15.54
CA TYR A 122 6.16 26.02 -16.13
C TYR A 122 6.98 26.82 -15.12
N SER A 123 6.57 26.82 -13.86
CA SER A 123 7.32 27.48 -12.79
C SER A 123 8.53 26.64 -12.39
N ASN A 124 9.71 27.28 -12.43
CA ASN A 124 10.92 26.66 -11.91
C ASN A 124 10.77 26.39 -10.40
N GLY A 125 11.19 25.22 -9.95
CA GLY A 125 11.05 24.78 -8.56
C GLY A 125 9.63 24.34 -8.16
N SER A 126 8.70 24.16 -9.11
CA SER A 126 7.37 23.61 -8.83
C SER A 126 7.47 22.27 -8.12
N GLY A 127 6.74 22.10 -7.03
CA GLY A 127 6.82 20.91 -6.16
C GLY A 127 6.46 19.58 -6.82
N ILE A 128 5.76 19.60 -7.97
CA ILE A 128 5.62 18.48 -8.88
C ILE A 128 6.35 18.83 -10.17
N ILE A 129 7.18 17.94 -10.64
CA ILE A 129 7.93 18.10 -11.88
C ILE A 129 7.11 17.53 -13.04
N PHE A 130 6.39 18.40 -13.76
CA PHE A 130 5.60 18.01 -14.93
C PHE A 130 6.39 18.13 -16.22
N THR A 131 7.31 19.10 -16.29
CA THR A 131 8.12 19.36 -17.48
C THR A 131 9.54 19.76 -17.08
N ALA A 132 10.47 19.78 -18.04
CA ALA A 132 11.83 20.26 -17.82
C ALA A 132 11.88 21.71 -17.30
N SER A 133 10.85 22.53 -17.55
CA SER A 133 10.79 23.91 -17.05
C SER A 133 10.69 24.00 -15.53
N ASN A 134 10.29 22.92 -14.85
CA ASN A 134 10.21 22.87 -13.39
C ASN A 134 11.58 22.68 -12.71
N ILE A 135 12.61 22.37 -13.50
CA ILE A 135 13.99 22.21 -13.06
C ILE A 135 14.81 23.41 -13.53
N PRO A 136 15.78 23.92 -12.75
CA PRO A 136 16.68 24.95 -13.19
C PRO A 136 17.36 24.61 -14.52
N ASN A 137 17.34 25.52 -15.49
CA ASN A 137 17.94 25.32 -16.81
C ASN A 137 19.47 25.19 -16.80
N THR A 138 20.10 25.50 -15.67
CA THR A 138 21.53 25.27 -15.42
C THR A 138 21.88 23.81 -15.20
N ILE A 139 20.90 22.96 -14.88
CA ILE A 139 21.09 21.52 -14.71
C ILE A 139 21.15 20.86 -16.10
N THR A 140 22.34 20.41 -16.45
CA THR A 140 22.62 19.75 -17.73
C THR A 140 22.89 18.26 -17.60
N THR A 141 23.11 17.77 -16.37
CA THR A 141 23.49 16.39 -16.06
C THR A 141 22.58 15.81 -14.98
N GLY A 142 22.34 14.49 -15.04
CA GLY A 142 21.54 13.77 -14.01
C GLY A 142 20.04 13.98 -14.12
N PHE A 143 19.53 14.64 -15.17
CA PHE A 143 18.10 14.81 -15.43
C PHE A 143 17.72 14.45 -16.85
N ASN A 144 16.80 13.52 -16.99
CA ASN A 144 16.21 13.15 -18.27
C ASN A 144 14.73 13.57 -18.28
N ALA A 145 14.40 14.60 -19.07
CA ALA A 145 13.04 15.13 -19.13
C ALA A 145 12.00 14.16 -19.72
N THR A 146 12.41 13.11 -20.40
CA THR A 146 11.48 12.08 -20.90
C THR A 146 11.23 10.99 -19.87
N GLU A 147 12.10 10.85 -18.87
CA GLU A 147 12.06 9.75 -17.90
C GLU A 147 11.72 10.24 -16.47
N TYR A 148 12.23 11.41 -16.08
CA TYR A 148 12.16 11.88 -14.68
C TYR A 148 11.07 12.91 -14.41
N VAL A 149 10.12 13.10 -15.33
CA VAL A 149 8.96 13.96 -15.11
C VAL A 149 7.71 13.14 -14.74
N THR A 150 6.76 13.82 -14.12
CA THR A 150 5.43 13.27 -13.83
C THR A 150 4.66 13.09 -15.13
N GLN A 151 4.30 11.87 -15.46
CA GLN A 151 3.64 11.51 -16.71
C GLN A 151 2.59 10.43 -16.52
N GLN A 152 1.59 10.43 -17.41
CA GLN A 152 0.58 9.40 -17.51
C GLN A 152 1.00 8.31 -18.48
N ASP A 153 0.70 7.05 -18.17
CA ASP A 153 0.83 5.86 -19.03
C ASP A 153 2.20 5.67 -19.70
N LYS A 154 3.30 5.91 -18.98
CA LYS A 154 4.66 5.93 -19.57
C LYS A 154 5.60 4.79 -19.15
N ASP A 155 5.13 3.79 -18.43
CA ASP A 155 5.98 2.65 -18.10
C ASP A 155 6.02 1.64 -19.26
N GLU A 156 6.71 2.00 -20.35
CA GLU A 156 6.85 1.13 -21.53
C GLU A 156 7.73 -0.09 -21.28
N ASP A 157 8.73 0.03 -20.40
CA ASP A 157 9.67 -1.06 -20.09
C ASP A 157 9.04 -2.21 -19.29
N ASN A 158 7.88 -1.99 -18.71
CA ASN A 158 7.22 -2.96 -17.83
C ASN A 158 6.06 -3.71 -18.48
N GLY A 159 5.81 -3.49 -19.75
CA GLY A 159 4.71 -4.17 -20.49
C GLY A 159 3.32 -3.77 -20.01
N ASP A 160 3.22 -2.90 -19.01
CA ASP A 160 1.98 -2.37 -18.48
C ASP A 160 1.86 -0.88 -18.85
N LYS A 161 1.26 -0.64 -20.02
CA LYS A 161 1.04 0.71 -20.57
C LYS A 161 0.12 1.60 -19.71
N ASN A 162 -0.25 1.11 -18.51
CA ASN A 162 -1.30 1.69 -17.70
C ASN A 162 -0.82 2.30 -16.39
N SER A 163 0.49 2.46 -16.14
CA SER A 163 0.98 3.03 -14.89
C SER A 163 1.60 4.41 -15.10
N ASP A 164 1.35 5.30 -14.14
CA ASP A 164 1.83 6.67 -14.16
C ASP A 164 3.17 6.76 -13.42
N ARG A 165 3.88 7.87 -13.65
CA ARG A 165 5.05 8.29 -12.88
C ARG A 165 4.73 9.58 -12.15
N LEU A 166 5.22 9.70 -10.92
CA LEU A 166 5.07 10.89 -10.11
C LEU A 166 6.44 11.33 -9.63
N THR A 167 6.85 12.55 -9.97
CA THR A 167 8.12 13.13 -9.52
C THR A 167 7.83 14.41 -8.75
N ILE A 168 8.35 14.50 -7.56
CA ILE A 168 8.20 15.65 -6.66
C ILE A 168 9.55 16.25 -6.30
N GLN A 169 9.53 17.51 -5.86
CA GLN A 169 10.73 18.15 -5.31
C GLN A 169 10.38 19.07 -4.14
N TYR A 170 11.31 19.18 -3.21
CA TYR A 170 11.19 20.02 -2.01
C TYR A 170 12.55 20.34 -1.39
N VAL A 171 12.62 21.37 -0.55
CA VAL A 171 13.80 21.68 0.27
C VAL A 171 13.46 21.38 1.73
N PRO A 172 14.18 20.48 2.38
CA PRO A 172 13.96 20.18 3.80
C PRO A 172 14.23 21.37 4.72
N VAL A 173 13.63 21.36 5.90
CA VAL A 173 13.88 22.37 6.94
C VAL A 173 15.11 22.01 7.78
N THR A 174 15.42 20.72 7.88
CA THR A 174 16.52 20.17 8.69
C THR A 174 17.73 19.86 7.85
N ASP A 175 18.92 19.94 8.45
CA ASP A 175 20.20 19.68 7.76
C ASP A 175 20.51 18.19 7.55
N SER A 176 19.80 17.29 8.20
CA SER A 176 19.89 15.85 7.96
C SER A 176 18.49 15.26 7.80
N ILE A 177 18.29 14.52 6.73
CA ILE A 177 17.08 13.74 6.43
C ILE A 177 17.45 12.42 5.78
N TYR A 178 16.54 11.47 5.84
CA TYR A 178 16.60 10.26 5.00
C TYR A 178 15.66 10.45 3.80
N ASN A 179 16.16 10.19 2.60
CA ASN A 179 15.35 10.16 1.39
C ASN A 179 14.52 8.86 1.33
N CYS A 180 13.68 8.71 0.30
CA CYS A 180 12.85 7.52 0.16
C CYS A 180 13.62 6.22 -0.16
N GLU A 181 14.90 6.32 -0.50
CA GLU A 181 15.80 5.18 -0.68
C GLU A 181 16.44 4.75 0.64
N GLY A 182 16.25 5.51 1.73
CA GLY A 182 16.89 5.28 3.01
C GLY A 182 18.33 5.82 3.09
N GLU A 183 18.77 6.66 2.13
CA GLU A 183 20.05 7.33 2.15
C GLU A 183 19.98 8.60 3.00
N GLU A 184 20.97 8.82 3.86
CA GLU A 184 21.10 10.05 4.64
C GLU A 184 21.65 11.18 3.78
N ILE A 185 20.90 12.28 3.70
CA ILE A 185 21.32 13.51 3.03
C ILE A 185 21.68 14.54 4.08
N THR A 186 22.96 14.84 4.15
CA THR A 186 23.51 15.91 5.02
C THR A 186 23.41 17.27 4.35
N GLU A 187 23.45 18.36 5.12
CA GLU A 187 23.24 19.73 4.62
C GLU A 187 21.97 19.85 3.74
N ALA A 188 20.94 19.11 4.10
CA ALA A 188 19.75 18.95 3.29
C ALA A 188 18.97 20.25 3.11
N SER A 189 19.06 21.19 4.07
CA SER A 189 18.45 22.53 3.98
C SER A 189 19.03 23.39 2.84
N SER A 190 20.21 23.05 2.33
CA SER A 190 20.85 23.68 1.17
C SER A 190 20.63 22.96 -0.16
N LYS A 191 19.84 21.88 -0.14
CA LYS A 191 19.62 20.98 -1.28
C LYS A 191 18.14 20.89 -1.62
N VAL A 192 17.84 20.78 -2.90
CA VAL A 192 16.51 20.39 -3.38
C VAL A 192 16.51 18.88 -3.56
N ILE A 193 15.63 18.22 -2.84
CA ILE A 193 15.43 16.77 -2.94
C ILE A 193 14.43 16.50 -4.06
N VAL A 194 14.76 15.55 -4.91
CA VAL A 194 13.91 15.06 -6.01
C VAL A 194 13.60 13.61 -5.73
N GLN A 195 12.33 13.24 -5.75
CA GLN A 195 11.89 11.85 -5.53
C GLN A 195 10.91 11.44 -6.62
N ARG A 196 11.13 10.28 -7.21
CA ARG A 196 10.32 9.71 -8.29
C ARG A 196 9.68 8.40 -7.86
N TYR A 197 8.38 8.28 -8.08
CA TYR A 197 7.58 7.08 -7.85
C TYR A 197 7.12 6.50 -9.17
N TYR A 198 7.36 5.20 -9.38
CA TYR A 198 7.02 4.50 -10.61
C TYR A 198 6.93 2.99 -10.38
N LEU A 199 6.29 2.26 -11.28
CA LEU A 199 6.30 0.81 -11.23
C LEU A 199 7.52 0.25 -11.97
N ALA A 200 8.15 -0.75 -11.37
CA ALA A 200 9.18 -1.55 -12.02
C ALA A 200 8.88 -3.04 -11.89
N LYS A 201 9.23 -3.79 -12.93
CA LYS A 201 9.14 -5.24 -12.93
C LYS A 201 10.16 -5.81 -11.93
N ASN A 202 9.71 -6.71 -11.07
CA ASN A 202 10.60 -7.36 -10.13
C ASN A 202 11.64 -8.21 -10.87
N GLN A 203 12.89 -8.16 -10.43
CA GLN A 203 13.97 -8.95 -11.04
C GLN A 203 13.72 -10.46 -10.93
N LYS A 204 13.16 -10.91 -9.79
CA LYS A 204 12.78 -12.30 -9.57
C LYS A 204 11.30 -12.48 -9.85
N GLN A 205 10.99 -13.18 -10.92
CA GLN A 205 9.65 -13.62 -11.27
C GLN A 205 9.47 -15.07 -10.85
N VAL A 206 8.28 -15.44 -10.43
CA VAL A 206 7.93 -16.82 -10.09
C VAL A 206 7.18 -17.44 -11.26
N GLU A 207 7.64 -18.59 -11.74
CA GLU A 207 7.00 -19.30 -12.85
C GLU A 207 5.58 -19.73 -12.45
N GLY A 208 4.62 -19.53 -13.34
CA GLY A 208 3.21 -19.82 -13.09
C GLY A 208 2.45 -18.77 -12.27
N GLU A 209 3.10 -17.67 -11.89
CA GLU A 209 2.46 -16.51 -11.28
C GLU A 209 2.32 -15.35 -12.28
N PRO A 210 1.34 -14.44 -12.09
CA PRO A 210 1.29 -13.20 -12.85
C PRO A 210 2.56 -12.39 -12.65
N VAL A 211 2.98 -11.66 -13.69
CA VAL A 211 4.16 -10.80 -13.60
C VAL A 211 4.06 -9.90 -12.38
N ALA A 212 5.11 -9.87 -11.58
CA ALA A 212 5.17 -9.09 -10.36
C ALA A 212 5.85 -7.75 -10.63
N TYR A 213 5.15 -6.68 -10.31
CA TYR A 213 5.67 -5.30 -10.30
C TYR A 213 5.73 -4.79 -8.86
N SER A 214 6.59 -3.82 -8.64
CA SER A 214 6.73 -3.12 -7.38
C SER A 214 6.68 -1.62 -7.58
N LEU A 215 6.08 -0.91 -6.63
CA LEU A 215 6.21 0.54 -6.56
C LEU A 215 7.61 0.86 -6.03
N MET A 216 8.37 1.54 -6.85
CA MET A 216 9.73 1.97 -6.56
C MET A 216 9.76 3.45 -6.20
N CYS A 217 10.68 3.83 -5.36
CA CYS A 217 11.13 5.21 -5.22
C CYS A 217 12.58 5.34 -5.62
N ASP A 218 12.87 6.38 -6.37
CA ASP A 218 14.18 6.76 -6.85
C ASP A 218 14.42 8.22 -6.45
N ALA A 219 15.49 8.48 -5.73
CA ALA A 219 15.76 9.78 -5.12
C ALA A 219 17.07 10.39 -5.58
N GLY A 220 17.08 11.69 -5.64
CA GLY A 220 18.28 12.47 -5.94
C GLY A 220 18.18 13.86 -5.32
N TRP A 221 19.20 14.65 -5.52
CA TRP A 221 19.23 16.02 -5.04
C TRP A 221 20.11 16.93 -5.92
N TYR A 222 19.84 18.21 -5.89
CA TYR A 222 20.71 19.24 -6.46
C TYR A 222 20.89 20.42 -5.50
N SER A 223 21.99 21.15 -5.66
CA SER A 223 22.28 22.33 -4.83
C SER A 223 21.26 23.45 -5.08
N LEU A 224 20.74 24.02 -4.02
CA LEU A 224 19.81 25.16 -4.08
C LEU A 224 20.50 26.44 -4.59
N SER A 225 21.75 26.69 -4.18
CA SER A 225 22.52 27.92 -4.51
C SER A 225 23.23 27.84 -5.86
N ASN A 226 23.67 26.63 -6.28
CA ASN A 226 24.39 26.41 -7.52
C ASN A 226 23.92 25.13 -8.21
N PRO A 227 22.74 25.12 -8.81
CA PRO A 227 22.17 23.95 -9.45
C PRO A 227 22.88 23.66 -10.78
N ALA A 228 23.73 22.63 -10.84
CA ALA A 228 24.46 22.24 -12.03
C ALA A 228 24.12 20.79 -12.48
N GLU A 229 23.83 19.90 -11.53
CA GLU A 229 23.54 18.50 -11.79
C GLU A 229 22.56 17.97 -10.73
N ILE A 230 21.78 16.93 -11.07
CA ILE A 230 21.04 16.11 -10.10
C ILE A 230 21.88 14.88 -9.80
N LYS A 231 22.21 14.67 -8.54
CA LYS A 231 22.97 13.53 -8.03
C LYS A 231 22.03 12.48 -7.47
N GLY A 232 22.34 11.21 -7.70
CA GLY A 232 21.63 10.06 -7.13
C GLY A 232 20.47 9.55 -7.97
N LEU A 233 19.76 10.41 -8.69
CA LEU A 233 18.57 10.02 -9.45
C LEU A 233 18.92 9.03 -10.59
N GLY A 234 18.16 7.94 -10.70
CA GLY A 234 18.36 6.88 -11.70
C GLY A 234 19.33 5.77 -11.27
N GLY A 235 19.83 5.78 -10.03
CA GLY A 235 20.89 4.86 -9.59
C GLY A 235 20.42 3.70 -8.70
N ASN A 236 19.79 4.02 -7.57
CA ASN A 236 19.61 3.07 -6.46
C ASN A 236 18.15 2.92 -6.03
N ALA A 237 17.21 3.02 -6.96
CA ALA A 237 15.78 2.96 -6.66
C ALA A 237 15.43 1.82 -5.70
N GLN A 238 14.69 2.15 -4.64
CA GLN A 238 14.28 1.20 -3.62
C GLN A 238 12.80 0.84 -3.74
N GLN A 239 12.49 -0.40 -3.42
CA GLN A 239 11.14 -0.91 -3.41
C GLN A 239 10.39 -0.43 -2.17
N ILE A 240 9.31 0.35 -2.38
CA ILE A 240 8.42 0.80 -1.31
C ILE A 240 7.31 -0.22 -1.06
N MET A 241 6.76 -0.76 -2.15
CA MET A 241 5.64 -1.68 -2.07
C MET A 241 5.76 -2.75 -3.15
N GLN A 242 5.57 -4.00 -2.77
CA GLN A 242 5.58 -5.14 -3.68
C GLN A 242 4.17 -5.48 -4.20
N ARG A 243 4.12 -6.18 -5.32
CA ARG A 243 2.87 -6.73 -5.88
C ARG A 243 1.83 -5.63 -6.17
N VAL A 244 2.25 -4.59 -6.87
CA VAL A 244 1.40 -3.50 -7.37
C VAL A 244 1.15 -3.73 -8.85
N ASP A 245 -0.09 -3.97 -9.24
CA ASP A 245 -0.46 -4.23 -10.63
C ASP A 245 -0.70 -2.93 -11.43
N ALA A 246 -1.05 -1.82 -10.77
CA ALA A 246 -1.18 -0.51 -11.41
C ALA A 246 -0.98 0.63 -10.40
N PHE A 247 -0.42 1.75 -10.88
CA PHE A 247 -0.23 2.99 -10.15
C PHE A 247 -0.78 4.16 -10.97
N LYS A 248 -1.73 4.92 -10.42
CA LYS A 248 -2.39 6.04 -11.09
C LYS A 248 -2.35 7.31 -10.27
N VAL A 249 -2.21 8.42 -10.96
CA VAL A 249 -2.12 9.74 -10.36
C VAL A 249 -3.04 10.70 -11.11
N ARG A 250 -3.82 11.50 -10.37
CA ARG A 250 -4.51 12.68 -10.93
C ARG A 250 -4.34 13.87 -10.01
N VAL A 251 -4.46 15.05 -10.57
CA VAL A 251 -4.35 16.29 -9.81
C VAL A 251 -5.74 16.89 -9.55
N SER A 252 -5.90 17.47 -8.36
CA SER A 252 -7.01 18.35 -8.04
C SER A 252 -6.56 19.79 -8.26
N THR A 253 -7.24 20.52 -9.12
CA THR A 253 -6.87 21.86 -9.52
C THR A 253 -7.93 22.88 -9.11
N LYS A 254 -7.47 24.08 -8.79
CA LYS A 254 -8.28 25.28 -8.60
C LYS A 254 -8.15 26.16 -9.83
N LEU A 255 -9.27 26.42 -10.50
CA LEU A 255 -9.36 27.27 -11.67
C LEU A 255 -9.42 28.76 -11.28
N PRO A 256 -9.16 29.71 -12.21
CA PRO A 256 -9.23 31.14 -11.93
C PRO A 256 -10.60 31.62 -11.40
N ASN A 257 -11.68 30.93 -11.75
CA ASN A 257 -13.03 31.19 -11.25
C ASN A 257 -13.31 30.56 -9.88
N ASN A 258 -12.29 30.09 -9.16
CA ASN A 258 -12.36 29.39 -7.87
C ASN A 258 -13.06 28.02 -7.90
N THR A 259 -13.47 27.50 -9.04
CA THR A 259 -13.97 26.13 -9.11
C THR A 259 -12.85 25.12 -8.95
N ARG A 260 -13.15 23.94 -8.41
CA ARG A 260 -12.20 22.83 -8.24
C ARG A 260 -12.60 21.68 -9.14
N ARG A 261 -11.62 21.05 -9.76
CA ARG A 261 -11.85 19.82 -10.53
C ARG A 261 -10.66 18.86 -10.41
N TYR A 262 -10.96 17.59 -10.50
CA TYR A 262 -9.94 16.55 -10.72
C TYR A 262 -9.72 16.40 -12.22
N ILE A 263 -8.45 16.23 -12.60
CA ILE A 263 -8.03 16.08 -13.99
C ILE A 263 -6.83 15.13 -14.07
N GLY A 264 -6.76 14.32 -15.13
CA GLY A 264 -5.61 13.46 -15.43
C GLY A 264 -4.34 14.28 -15.71
N LEU A 265 -3.18 13.65 -15.56
CA LEU A 265 -1.89 14.33 -15.70
C LEU A 265 -1.68 14.89 -17.12
N GLU A 266 -1.96 14.09 -18.15
CA GLU A 266 -1.79 14.49 -19.54
C GLU A 266 -2.72 15.66 -19.92
N ASP A 267 -4.00 15.52 -19.58
CA ASP A 267 -4.99 16.57 -19.83
C ASP A 267 -4.64 17.86 -19.10
N TYR A 268 -4.14 17.77 -17.87
CA TYR A 268 -3.70 18.95 -17.10
C TYR A 268 -2.56 19.68 -17.81
N VAL A 269 -1.50 18.96 -18.21
CA VAL A 269 -0.36 19.57 -18.89
C VAL A 269 -0.77 20.17 -20.23
N LYS A 270 -1.65 19.51 -20.99
CA LYS A 270 -2.19 20.00 -22.26
C LYS A 270 -2.99 21.29 -22.09
N GLU A 271 -3.88 21.35 -21.10
CA GLU A 271 -4.66 22.57 -20.80
C GLU A 271 -3.74 23.73 -20.41
N GLN A 272 -2.74 23.48 -19.54
CA GLN A 272 -1.79 24.51 -19.15
C GLN A 272 -0.96 25.01 -20.35
N LYS A 273 -0.59 24.11 -21.28
CA LYS A 273 0.10 24.46 -22.52
C LYS A 273 -0.76 25.36 -23.39
N THR A 274 -2.02 25.05 -23.57
CA THR A 274 -2.99 25.86 -24.32
C THR A 274 -3.10 27.27 -23.74
N ILE A 275 -3.18 27.39 -22.41
CA ILE A 275 -3.20 28.70 -21.73
C ILE A 275 -1.93 29.50 -22.01
N LYS A 276 -0.75 28.85 -21.88
CA LYS A 276 0.56 29.44 -22.16
C LYS A 276 0.67 29.98 -23.57
N ASP A 277 0.31 29.14 -24.56
CA ASP A 277 0.40 29.44 -25.99
C ASP A 277 -0.58 30.60 -26.32
N THR A 278 -1.78 30.62 -25.77
CA THR A 278 -2.74 31.69 -25.91
C THR A 278 -2.19 33.02 -25.35
N CYS A 279 -1.55 33.00 -24.17
CA CYS A 279 -0.93 34.19 -23.60
C CYS A 279 0.18 34.75 -24.48
N ALA A 280 0.97 33.89 -25.13
CA ALA A 280 2.06 34.31 -26.00
C ALA A 280 1.59 34.94 -27.31
N THR A 281 0.39 34.57 -27.78
CA THR A 281 -0.17 35.03 -29.06
C THR A 281 -1.13 36.21 -28.96
N THR A 282 -1.53 36.61 -27.73
CA THR A 282 -2.46 37.73 -27.52
C THR A 282 -1.79 39.08 -27.79
N THR A 283 -2.43 39.96 -28.54
CA THR A 283 -1.91 41.30 -28.87
C THR A 283 -2.76 42.38 -28.19
N PRO A 284 -2.16 43.27 -27.31
CA PRO A 284 -0.77 43.27 -26.89
C PRO A 284 -0.42 42.03 -26.06
N VAL A 285 0.88 41.64 -26.09
CA VAL A 285 1.37 40.46 -25.36
C VAL A 285 1.00 40.60 -23.89
N THR A 286 0.28 39.64 -23.38
CA THR A 286 -0.12 39.59 -21.96
C THR A 286 1.14 39.50 -21.09
N SER A 287 1.25 40.30 -20.03
CA SER A 287 2.37 40.20 -19.10
C SER A 287 2.45 38.77 -18.50
N ILE A 288 3.65 38.30 -18.18
CA ILE A 288 3.86 36.98 -17.56
C ILE A 288 2.99 36.83 -16.31
N ASP A 289 2.91 37.88 -15.47
CA ASP A 289 2.12 37.85 -14.23
C ASP A 289 0.61 37.69 -14.49
N GLU A 290 0.08 38.33 -15.52
CA GLU A 290 -1.33 38.18 -15.89
C GLU A 290 -1.61 36.81 -16.49
N CYS A 291 -0.65 36.26 -17.23
CA CYS A 291 -0.75 34.89 -17.77
C CYS A 291 -0.75 33.86 -16.65
N MET A 292 0.12 34.02 -15.65
CA MET A 292 0.19 33.13 -14.49
C MET A 292 -1.11 33.11 -13.68
N LYS A 293 -1.88 34.17 -13.66
CA LYS A 293 -3.22 34.20 -13.04
C LYS A 293 -4.24 33.31 -13.74
N LYS A 294 -4.03 33.00 -15.02
CA LYS A 294 -4.91 32.12 -15.81
C LYS A 294 -4.63 30.64 -15.63
N TYR A 295 -3.43 30.27 -15.11
CA TYR A 295 -3.08 28.88 -14.88
C TYR A 295 -3.95 28.25 -13.79
N TRP A 296 -4.26 26.96 -13.98
CA TRP A 296 -4.95 26.17 -12.97
C TRP A 296 -3.91 25.71 -11.93
N LYS A 297 -4.19 26.00 -10.68
CA LYS A 297 -3.27 25.72 -9.58
C LYS A 297 -3.55 24.34 -9.02
N VAL A 298 -2.54 23.48 -8.94
CA VAL A 298 -2.67 22.19 -8.28
C VAL A 298 -2.74 22.41 -6.77
N ILE A 299 -3.81 21.88 -6.15
CA ILE A 299 -4.05 22.01 -4.70
C ILE A 299 -3.98 20.68 -3.97
N ALA A 300 -4.14 19.57 -4.68
CA ALA A 300 -4.02 18.22 -4.14
C ALA A 300 -3.65 17.24 -5.25
N VAL A 301 -3.10 16.11 -4.85
CA VAL A 301 -2.89 14.94 -5.71
C VAL A 301 -3.68 13.77 -5.15
N GLU A 302 -4.35 13.04 -6.01
CA GLU A 302 -4.90 11.74 -5.70
C GLU A 302 -4.02 10.66 -6.31
N VAL A 303 -3.61 9.72 -5.47
CA VAL A 303 -2.79 8.58 -5.83
C VAL A 303 -3.63 7.33 -5.66
N GLY A 304 -3.66 6.48 -6.66
CA GLY A 304 -4.34 5.19 -6.66
C GLY A 304 -3.40 4.04 -6.98
N ILE A 305 -3.52 2.96 -6.25
CA ILE A 305 -2.76 1.73 -6.48
C ILE A 305 -3.70 0.53 -6.55
N LEU A 306 -3.34 -0.43 -7.40
CA LEU A 306 -3.93 -1.75 -7.44
C LEU A 306 -2.96 -2.74 -6.79
N ALA A 307 -3.22 -3.05 -5.54
CA ALA A 307 -2.41 -4.00 -4.79
C ALA A 307 -2.91 -5.43 -5.01
N ARG A 308 -1.97 -6.39 -5.03
CA ARG A 308 -2.23 -7.83 -5.21
C ARG A 308 -1.67 -8.64 -4.06
N SER A 309 -2.38 -9.71 -3.64
CA SER A 309 -1.87 -10.66 -2.64
C SER A 309 -0.60 -11.38 -3.14
N THR A 310 0.31 -11.72 -2.25
CA THR A 310 1.50 -12.52 -2.56
C THR A 310 1.13 -13.98 -2.78
N GLY A 311 0.21 -14.51 -1.97
CA GLY A 311 -0.29 -15.88 -2.07
C GLY A 311 -1.53 -16.01 -2.96
N SER A 312 -1.64 -17.18 -3.62
CA SER A 312 -2.86 -17.55 -4.32
C SER A 312 -3.97 -17.90 -3.33
N ILE A 313 -5.15 -17.32 -3.53
CA ILE A 313 -6.37 -17.63 -2.75
C ILE A 313 -7.18 -18.79 -3.35
N GLY A 314 -6.66 -19.42 -4.41
CA GLY A 314 -7.36 -20.48 -5.16
C GLY A 314 -8.34 -19.92 -6.19
N SER A 315 -8.87 -20.81 -7.04
CA SER A 315 -9.82 -20.45 -8.10
C SER A 315 -11.24 -20.27 -7.53
N ASN A 316 -11.46 -19.23 -6.72
CA ASN A 316 -12.80 -18.89 -6.27
C ASN A 316 -13.34 -17.72 -7.10
N SER A 317 -14.11 -18.05 -8.14
CA SER A 317 -14.71 -17.09 -9.07
C SER A 317 -15.62 -16.04 -8.40
N ALA A 318 -16.14 -16.35 -7.20
CA ALA A 318 -17.01 -15.43 -6.46
C ALA A 318 -16.26 -14.23 -5.86
N LEU A 319 -14.95 -14.33 -5.65
CA LEU A 319 -14.13 -13.29 -5.01
C LEU A 319 -13.35 -12.42 -6.00
N ASN A 320 -13.19 -12.87 -7.24
CA ASN A 320 -12.46 -12.22 -8.31
C ASN A 320 -13.35 -11.77 -9.48
N THR A 321 -14.56 -11.34 -9.19
CA THR A 321 -15.52 -10.91 -10.21
C THR A 321 -15.22 -9.56 -10.84
N GLY A 322 -14.25 -8.79 -10.31
CA GLY A 322 -13.89 -7.48 -10.82
C GLY A 322 -12.71 -7.56 -11.78
N THR A 323 -12.94 -7.43 -13.08
CA THR A 323 -11.91 -7.13 -14.07
C THR A 323 -11.64 -5.62 -14.16
N GLU A 324 -12.48 -4.82 -13.51
CA GLU A 324 -12.45 -3.37 -13.59
C GLU A 324 -12.23 -2.75 -12.21
N PHE A 325 -11.24 -1.87 -12.12
CA PHE A 325 -10.89 -1.15 -10.91
C PHE A 325 -10.84 0.35 -11.18
N ASN A 326 -11.22 1.18 -10.22
CA ASN A 326 -11.11 2.63 -10.32
C ASN A 326 -9.93 3.11 -9.46
N LEU A 327 -8.89 3.64 -10.12
CA LEU A 327 -7.70 4.18 -9.51
C LEU A 327 -7.55 5.65 -9.86
N ALA A 328 -7.55 6.51 -8.86
CA ALA A 328 -7.45 7.96 -9.04
C ALA A 328 -8.41 8.47 -10.15
N GLY A 329 -9.64 7.93 -10.19
CA GLY A 329 -10.66 8.27 -11.19
C GLY A 329 -10.44 7.69 -12.59
N THR A 330 -9.40 6.90 -12.79
CA THR A 330 -9.15 6.17 -14.05
C THR A 330 -9.65 4.74 -13.92
N LYS A 331 -10.43 4.28 -14.89
CA LYS A 331 -10.89 2.90 -14.98
C LYS A 331 -9.77 2.03 -15.55
N ILE A 332 -9.31 1.08 -14.76
CA ILE A 332 -8.32 0.09 -15.16
C ILE A 332 -9.04 -1.22 -15.42
N THR A 333 -8.83 -1.77 -16.61
CA THR A 333 -9.36 -3.07 -17.00
C THR A 333 -8.20 -4.05 -17.15
N LEU A 334 -8.28 -5.18 -16.46
CA LEU A 334 -7.24 -6.23 -16.50
C LEU A 334 -7.39 -7.19 -17.70
N ASP A 335 -8.16 -6.83 -18.71
CA ASP A 335 -8.37 -7.59 -19.95
C ASP A 335 -7.59 -6.96 -21.10
N GLY A 336 -6.41 -7.39 -21.33
CA GLY A 336 -5.62 -6.95 -22.48
C GLY A 336 -4.84 -8.08 -23.11
N ALA A 337 -4.27 -7.83 -24.30
CA ALA A 337 -3.45 -8.80 -25.02
C ALA A 337 -2.24 -9.30 -24.21
N ASN A 338 -1.84 -8.55 -23.18
CA ASN A 338 -0.85 -8.93 -22.17
C ASN A 338 -1.49 -9.42 -20.85
N GLY A 339 -2.81 -9.37 -20.73
CA GLY A 339 -3.56 -9.67 -19.51
C GLY A 339 -3.75 -11.15 -19.23
N LYS A 340 -3.23 -12.06 -20.03
CA LYS A 340 -3.28 -13.49 -19.70
C LYS A 340 -2.63 -13.80 -18.36
N ASP A 341 -1.60 -13.05 -17.98
CA ASP A 341 -0.90 -13.24 -16.73
C ASP A 341 -1.60 -12.50 -15.56
N MET A 342 -2.29 -11.39 -15.84
CA MET A 342 -3.08 -10.65 -14.84
C MET A 342 -4.45 -11.27 -14.57
N LEU A 343 -5.05 -11.93 -15.57
CA LEU A 343 -6.33 -12.68 -15.45
C LEU A 343 -6.22 -13.94 -14.61
N ASN A 344 -5.05 -14.22 -14.03
CA ASN A 344 -4.97 -15.34 -13.12
C ASN A 344 -5.80 -15.05 -11.86
N GLN A 345 -7.10 -15.42 -11.91
CA GLN A 345 -8.14 -15.19 -10.90
C GLN A 345 -7.83 -15.81 -9.52
N LYS A 346 -6.60 -16.30 -9.34
CA LYS A 346 -6.15 -16.92 -8.10
C LYS A 346 -5.63 -15.93 -7.07
N TYR A 347 -5.50 -14.65 -7.42
CA TYR A 347 -4.93 -13.63 -6.54
C TYR A 347 -5.97 -12.57 -6.18
N LEU A 348 -5.99 -12.19 -4.91
CA LEU A 348 -6.82 -11.07 -4.46
C LEU A 348 -6.21 -9.74 -4.93
N ARG A 349 -7.07 -8.85 -5.40
CA ARG A 349 -6.69 -7.47 -5.77
C ARG A 349 -7.56 -6.47 -5.05
N GLN A 350 -6.97 -5.37 -4.66
CA GLN A 350 -7.66 -4.27 -4.00
C GLN A 350 -7.17 -2.93 -4.56
N ALA A 351 -8.12 -2.12 -5.02
CA ALA A 351 -7.88 -0.73 -5.36
C ALA A 351 -7.89 0.12 -4.09
N VAL A 352 -6.83 0.89 -3.87
CA VAL A 352 -6.75 1.84 -2.76
C VAL A 352 -6.38 3.20 -3.33
N ASN A 353 -7.15 4.23 -2.96
CA ASN A 353 -6.94 5.61 -3.39
C ASN A 353 -6.72 6.51 -2.18
N GLN A 354 -5.81 7.45 -2.30
CA GLN A 354 -5.54 8.45 -1.27
C GLN A 354 -5.38 9.84 -1.87
N VAL A 355 -6.05 10.82 -1.28
CA VAL A 355 -5.91 12.24 -1.65
C VAL A 355 -4.97 12.92 -0.67
N VAL A 356 -3.98 13.61 -1.19
CA VAL A 356 -3.01 14.40 -0.41
C VAL A 356 -3.11 15.86 -0.85
N ALA A 357 -3.52 16.73 0.08
CA ALA A 357 -3.58 18.16 -0.15
C ALA A 357 -2.22 18.81 0.12
N PHE A 358 -1.81 19.71 -0.76
CA PHE A 358 -0.58 20.48 -0.58
C PHE A 358 -0.80 21.62 0.39
N ARG A 359 0.04 21.70 1.41
CA ARG A 359 0.03 22.78 2.41
C ARG A 359 1.05 23.88 2.07
N ASN A 360 2.02 23.55 1.23
CA ASN A 360 3.18 24.40 0.90
C ASN A 360 2.94 25.26 -0.35
N THR A 361 1.66 25.52 -0.69
CA THR A 361 1.27 26.41 -1.78
C THR A 361 0.62 27.65 -1.18
N LEU A 362 1.37 28.76 -1.09
CA LEU A 362 0.79 30.05 -0.75
C LEU A 362 -0.11 30.51 -1.90
N GLY A 363 -1.34 30.84 -1.61
CA GLY A 363 -2.30 31.32 -2.61
C GLY A 363 -3.36 30.28 -3.02
N ALA A 364 -3.47 29.19 -2.31
CA ALA A 364 -4.70 28.39 -2.28
C ALA A 364 -5.78 29.03 -1.39
N GLN A 365 -5.52 30.23 -0.84
CA GLN A 365 -6.50 31.05 -0.10
C GLN A 365 -7.47 31.73 -1.05
#